data_3d7613d2bfdc0a8ba69d75b398864cc0
#
_entry.id   3d7613d2bfdc0a8ba69d75b398864cc0
#
_cell.length_a   1.000
_cell.length_b   1.000
_cell.length_c   1.000
_cell.angle_alpha   90.00
_cell.angle_beta   90.00
_cell.angle_gamma   90.00
#
_symmetry.space_group_name_H-M   'P 1'
#
loop_
_entity.id
_entity.type
_entity.pdbx_description
1 polymer ?
#
loop_
_entity_poly.entity_id
_entity_poly.type
_entity_poly.pdbx_seq_one_letter_code
_entity_poly.pdbx_strand_id
1 'polypeptide(L)'
;MFEAVEFIELPGREPSETVLGEFADEVEAVQAARAAKMGFASGDSKAYAWWVVRQQGAQLAHFIADSKSDKEFVLDLTSGQLVEV
;
A
#
# COMPACT_ATOMS: atom_id res chain seq x y z
N MET A 1 -2.79 4.41 15.59
CA MET A 1 -2.36 5.14 14.38
C MET A 1 -2.27 4.21 13.20
N PHE A 2 -2.58 4.71 12.04
CA PHE A 2 -2.45 3.98 10.80
C PHE A 2 -1.27 4.51 10.02
N GLU A 3 -0.49 3.61 9.43
CA GLU A 3 0.64 3.97 8.58
C GLU A 3 0.31 3.69 7.13
N ALA A 4 0.61 4.64 6.25
CA ALA A 4 0.63 4.39 4.81
C ALA A 4 2.07 4.08 4.42
N VAL A 5 2.29 2.96 3.76
CA VAL A 5 3.62 2.47 3.44
C VAL A 5 3.72 2.16 1.95
N GLU A 6 4.81 2.59 1.35
CA GLU A 6 5.09 2.35 -0.06
C GLU A 6 6.22 1.34 -0.19
N PHE A 7 5.98 0.32 -1.01
CA PHE A 7 7.00 -0.67 -1.36
C PHE A 7 7.33 -0.54 -2.83
N ILE A 8 8.61 -0.44 -3.15
CA ILE A 8 9.08 -0.38 -4.54
C ILE A 8 10.10 -1.49 -4.75
N GLU A 9 9.85 -2.33 -5.75
CA GLU A 9 10.74 -3.41 -6.11
C GLU A 9 11.32 -3.18 -7.48
N LEU A 10 12.65 -3.20 -7.57
CA LEU A 10 13.37 -3.14 -8.84
C LEU A 10 13.87 -4.53 -9.19
N PRO A 11 14.05 -4.83 -10.49
CA PRO A 11 14.54 -6.15 -10.91
C PRO A 11 15.89 -6.45 -10.25
N GLY A 12 16.00 -7.64 -9.65
CA GLY A 12 17.23 -8.09 -9.03
C GLY A 12 17.55 -7.47 -7.67
N ARG A 13 16.63 -6.72 -7.10
CA ARG A 13 16.82 -6.07 -5.80
C ARG A 13 15.65 -6.39 -4.88
N GLU A 14 15.90 -6.32 -3.58
CA GLU A 14 14.84 -6.45 -2.59
C GLU A 14 13.97 -5.20 -2.60
N PRO A 15 12.68 -5.34 -2.26
CA PRO A 15 11.79 -4.19 -2.16
C PRO A 15 12.27 -3.19 -1.12
N SER A 16 12.16 -1.92 -1.44
CA SER A 16 12.38 -0.86 -0.47
C SER A 16 11.06 -0.47 0.18
N GLU A 17 11.10 -0.20 1.47
CA GLU A 17 9.94 0.20 2.24
C GLU A 17 10.09 1.65 2.69
N THR A 18 9.06 2.45 2.42
CA THR A 18 9.03 3.85 2.84
C THR A 18 7.73 4.13 3.54
N VAL A 19 7.80 4.61 4.77
CA VAL A 19 6.60 5.06 5.48
C VAL A 19 6.26 6.45 4.96
N LEU A 20 5.08 6.58 4.35
CA LEU A 20 4.62 7.86 3.79
C LEU A 20 4.09 8.79 4.86
N GLY A 21 3.57 8.23 5.94
CA GLY A 21 3.05 9.02 7.04
C GLY A 21 2.26 8.17 8.02
N GLU A 22 1.93 8.79 9.14
CA GLU A 22 1.08 8.20 10.17
C GLU A 22 -0.17 9.04 10.31
N PHE A 23 -1.31 8.37 10.44
CA PHE A 23 -2.62 9.02 10.45
C PHE A 23 -3.48 8.45 11.56
N ALA A 24 -4.30 9.30 12.16
CA ALA A 24 -5.25 8.85 13.17
C ALA A 24 -6.42 8.10 12.55
N ASP A 25 -6.70 8.33 11.28
CA ASP A 25 -7.86 7.82 10.57
C ASP A 25 -7.39 6.94 9.41
N GLU A 26 -7.98 5.76 9.30
CA GLU A 26 -7.67 4.84 8.21
C GLU A 26 -7.95 5.45 6.83
N VAL A 27 -9.04 6.21 6.71
CA VAL A 27 -9.40 6.85 5.44
C VAL A 27 -8.31 7.81 4.98
N GLU A 28 -7.73 8.58 5.91
CA GLU A 28 -6.64 9.49 5.57
C GLU A 28 -5.40 8.72 5.10
N ALA A 29 -5.09 7.60 5.74
CA ALA A 29 -3.96 6.77 5.34
C ALA A 29 -4.19 6.17 3.95
N VAL A 30 -5.40 5.70 3.66
CA VAL A 30 -5.75 5.18 2.35
C VAL A 30 -5.62 6.26 1.28
N GLN A 31 -6.06 7.48 1.56
CA GLN A 31 -5.93 8.59 0.63
C GLN A 31 -4.46 8.92 0.35
N ALA A 32 -3.61 8.86 1.37
CA ALA A 32 -2.17 9.07 1.19
C ALA A 32 -1.56 7.99 0.29
N ALA A 33 -1.96 6.74 0.47
CA ALA A 33 -1.50 5.65 -0.37
C ALA A 33 -1.95 5.81 -1.82
N ARG A 34 -3.21 6.21 -2.03
CA ARG A 34 -3.73 6.47 -3.38
C ARG A 34 -3.00 7.62 -4.07
N ALA A 35 -2.70 8.68 -3.33
CA ALA A 35 -1.96 9.81 -3.88
C ALA A 35 -0.55 9.40 -4.29
N ALA A 36 0.11 8.58 -3.49
CA ALA A 36 1.43 8.07 -3.83
C ALA A 36 1.38 7.19 -5.07
N LYS A 37 0.35 6.37 -5.21
CA LYS A 37 0.17 5.54 -6.41
C LYS A 37 0.01 6.41 -7.66
N MET A 38 -0.76 7.47 -7.57
CA MET A 38 -0.93 8.38 -8.69
C MET A 38 0.38 9.05 -9.09
N GLY A 39 1.19 9.43 -8.11
CA GLY A 39 2.49 10.02 -8.37
C GLY A 39 3.51 9.04 -8.95
N PHE A 40 3.36 7.76 -8.65
CA PHE A 40 4.26 6.72 -9.15
C PHE A 40 4.01 6.40 -10.63
N ALA A 41 2.85 6.70 -11.13
CA ALA A 41 2.33 6.17 -12.39
C ALA A 41 3.14 6.49 -13.62
N SER A 42 4.21 7.25 -13.53
CA SER A 42 4.79 7.73 -14.74
C SER A 42 5.99 6.99 -15.22
N GLY A 43 6.35 5.95 -14.65
CA GLY A 43 7.50 6.00 -15.26
C GLY A 43 8.36 4.93 -15.57
N ASP A 44 8.87 4.23 -14.69
CA ASP A 44 9.78 3.15 -15.03
C ASP A 44 8.97 1.87 -15.12
N SER A 45 8.80 1.37 -16.34
CA SER A 45 8.03 0.16 -16.57
C SER A 45 8.64 -1.08 -15.93
N LYS A 46 9.89 -1.00 -15.48
CA LYS A 46 10.57 -2.12 -14.85
C LYS A 46 10.34 -2.20 -13.36
N ALA A 47 9.91 -1.11 -12.74
CA ALA A 47 9.65 -1.09 -11.31
C ALA A 47 8.25 -1.61 -11.03
N TYR A 48 8.12 -2.32 -9.92
CA TYR A 48 6.83 -2.75 -9.41
C TYR A 48 6.65 -2.14 -8.04
N ALA A 49 5.47 -1.60 -7.77
CA ALA A 49 5.21 -0.96 -6.50
C ALA A 49 3.85 -1.37 -5.97
N TRP A 50 3.73 -1.35 -4.65
CA TRP A 50 2.45 -1.54 -3.99
C TRP A 50 2.40 -0.67 -2.73
N TRP A 51 1.20 -0.42 -2.27
CA TRP A 51 0.97 0.45 -1.12
C TRP A 51 0.07 -0.26 -0.13
N VAL A 52 0.40 -0.13 1.14
CA VAL A 52 -0.27 -0.83 2.23
C VAL A 52 -0.63 0.19 3.29
N VAL A 53 -1.82 0.07 3.84
CA VAL A 53 -2.21 0.76 5.07
C VAL A 53 -2.26 -0.28 6.17
N ARG A 54 -1.46 -0.09 7.20
CA ARG A 54 -1.41 -1.00 8.33
C ARG A 54 -1.58 -0.25 9.64
N GLN A 55 -2.10 -0.91 10.62
CA GLN A 55 -2.25 -0.32 11.95
C GLN A 55 -0.92 -0.46 12.68
N GLN A 56 -0.44 0.63 13.26
CA GLN A 56 0.82 0.65 13.98
C GLN A 56 0.79 -0.34 15.14
N GLY A 57 1.81 -1.15 15.26
CA GLY A 57 1.90 -2.16 16.29
C GLY A 57 1.18 -3.47 15.95
N ALA A 58 0.46 -3.52 14.85
CA ALA A 58 -0.20 -4.73 14.36
C ALA A 58 0.36 -5.06 12.98
N GLN A 59 0.41 -6.34 12.66
CA GLN A 59 0.93 -6.79 11.37
C GLN A 59 -0.17 -6.93 10.32
N LEU A 60 -1.26 -6.20 10.47
CA LEU A 60 -2.41 -6.31 9.60
C LEU A 60 -2.40 -5.22 8.54
N ALA A 61 -2.54 -5.64 7.30
CA ALA A 61 -2.72 -4.72 6.19
C ALA A 61 -4.21 -4.48 5.99
N HIS A 62 -4.60 -3.21 6.02
CA HIS A 62 -6.01 -2.85 5.84
C HIS A 62 -6.34 -2.49 4.40
N PHE A 63 -5.33 -2.11 3.62
CA PHE A 63 -5.53 -1.66 2.24
C PHE A 63 -4.26 -1.93 1.46
N ILE A 64 -4.40 -2.48 0.29
CA ILE A 64 -3.29 -2.75 -0.62
C ILE A 64 -3.71 -2.27 -2.00
N ALA A 65 -2.88 -1.46 -2.62
CA ALA A 65 -3.03 -1.04 -4.00
C ALA A 65 -1.77 -1.45 -4.77
N ASP A 66 -1.96 -1.87 -6.01
CA ASP A 66 -0.90 -2.43 -6.85
C ASP A 66 -0.67 -1.50 -8.04
N SER A 67 0.58 -1.21 -8.36
CA SER A 67 0.92 -0.33 -9.48
C SER A 67 0.54 -0.90 -10.85
N LYS A 68 0.36 -2.20 -10.95
CA LYS A 68 0.02 -2.86 -12.21
C LYS A 68 -1.47 -3.05 -12.41
N SER A 69 -2.28 -2.64 -11.44
CA SER A 69 -3.72 -2.88 -11.45
C SER A 69 -4.43 -1.68 -10.85
N ASP A 70 -5.67 -1.46 -11.30
CA ASP A 70 -6.54 -0.46 -10.68
C ASP A 70 -7.29 -1.01 -9.46
N LYS A 71 -7.05 -2.26 -9.12
CA LYS A 71 -7.75 -2.92 -8.03
C LYS A 71 -7.16 -2.57 -6.68
N GLU A 72 -8.04 -2.52 -5.70
CA GLU A 72 -7.67 -2.30 -4.30
C GLU A 72 -8.25 -3.43 -3.46
N PHE A 73 -7.55 -3.78 -2.40
CA PHE A 73 -7.93 -4.92 -1.55
C PHE A 73 -7.91 -4.51 -0.10
N VAL A 74 -8.82 -5.10 0.67
CA VAL A 74 -8.88 -4.94 2.12
C VAL A 74 -8.71 -6.31 2.75
N LEU A 75 -7.92 -6.40 3.81
CA LEU A 75 -7.77 -7.64 4.54
C LEU A 75 -9.03 -7.91 5.36
N ASP A 76 -9.66 -9.04 5.08
CA ASP A 76 -10.77 -9.51 5.87
C ASP A 76 -10.21 -10.22 7.11
N LEU A 77 -10.42 -9.62 8.27
CA LEU A 77 -9.89 -10.16 9.50
C LEU A 77 -10.54 -11.47 9.91
N THR A 78 -11.75 -11.73 9.44
CA THR A 78 -12.45 -12.98 9.76
C THR A 78 -11.86 -14.16 9.01
N SER A 79 -11.59 -13.99 7.71
CA SER A 79 -11.07 -15.07 6.88
C SER A 79 -9.54 -15.04 6.74
N GLY A 80 -8.92 -13.91 7.05
CA GLY A 80 -7.48 -13.71 6.83
C GLY A 80 -7.10 -13.55 5.37
N GLN A 81 -8.07 -13.27 4.49
CA GLN A 81 -7.84 -13.16 3.07
C GLN A 81 -8.06 -11.72 2.58
N LEU A 82 -7.39 -11.39 1.47
CA LEU A 82 -7.60 -10.11 0.82
C LEU A 82 -8.87 -10.17 -0.02
N VAL A 83 -9.70 -9.16 0.14
CA VAL A 83 -10.97 -9.05 -0.58
C VAL A 83 -10.92 -7.79 -1.43
N GLU A 84 -11.30 -7.91 -2.69
CA GLU A 84 -11.34 -6.77 -3.59
C GLU A 84 -12.46 -5.82 -3.19
N VAL A 85 -12.12 -4.54 -3.17
CA VAL A 85 -13.07 -3.47 -2.84
C VAL A 85 -13.86 -3.05 -4.07
#